data_8ff379d8becde0571f641624454dfc93
#
_entry.id   8ff379d8becde0571f641624454dfc93
#
_cell.length_a   1.000
_cell.length_b   1.000
_cell.length_c   1.000
_cell.angle_alpha   90.00
_cell.angle_beta   90.00
_cell.angle_gamma   90.00
#
_symmetry.space_group_name_H-M   'P 1'
#
loop_
_entity.id
_entity.type
_entity.pdbx_description
1 polymer ?
#
loop_
_entity_poly.entity_id
_entity_poly.type
_entity_poly.pdbx_seq_one_letter_code
_entity_poly.pdbx_strand_id
1 'polypeptide(L)'
;MIDLKFLRENPDLVKENIKKKFQDHKLPLVDEVIEYDKKAREAQQEADDLRAKKNQVSKQIGALMAQGKKEEAEAVKAEVAQISKRLTELEPLEKEYQDKVLEDMMKIPNIIDPSVPIGKDDTFNVENEKFGEPVVPDFEIPYHTDIMERFDGIDLDAAGKVAGNGFYYLMGDIARLHSAMTAYARDFMIGKGFTYCIPPFMIRSNVVTGVMSFEEMDAMMYKIEGEDLYLIGTSEHSMIGKFIDTINDESKLPYTLTSYSPCFRKEKGAHGIEERGCLLYTSPSPRDTR
;
A
#
# COMPACT_ATOMS: atom_id res chain seq x y z
N MET A 1 6.92 0.35 1.95
CA MET A 1 7.67 -0.71 2.68
C MET A 1 9.15 -0.54 2.39
N ILE A 2 10.01 -0.68 3.40
CA ILE A 2 11.48 -0.62 3.25
C ILE A 2 11.95 -1.85 2.47
N ASP A 3 13.06 -1.73 1.72
CA ASP A 3 13.71 -2.89 1.11
C ASP A 3 14.28 -3.84 2.18
N LEU A 4 14.04 -5.14 2.04
CA LEU A 4 14.47 -6.16 3.00
C LEU A 4 16.01 -6.27 3.09
N LYS A 5 16.71 -6.11 1.95
CA LYS A 5 18.17 -6.10 1.92
C LYS A 5 18.72 -4.89 2.68
N PHE A 6 18.11 -3.72 2.46
CA PHE A 6 18.47 -2.50 3.19
C PHE A 6 18.32 -2.69 4.71
N LEU A 7 17.20 -3.28 5.16
CA LEU A 7 16.97 -3.56 6.60
C LEU A 7 18.06 -4.50 7.17
N ARG A 8 18.41 -5.56 6.45
CA ARG A 8 19.47 -6.50 6.88
C ARG A 8 20.84 -5.84 7.00
N GLU A 9 21.16 -4.96 6.06
CA GLU A 9 22.47 -4.28 6.02
C GLU A 9 22.54 -3.11 7.01
N ASN A 10 21.39 -2.53 7.39
CA ASN A 10 21.33 -1.32 8.21
C ASN A 10 20.28 -1.41 9.35
N PRO A 11 20.29 -2.46 10.19
CA PRO A 11 19.27 -2.65 11.22
C PRO A 11 19.23 -1.52 12.26
N ASP A 12 20.38 -0.97 12.63
CA ASP A 12 20.47 0.11 13.60
C ASP A 12 19.88 1.41 13.08
N LEU A 13 20.07 1.71 11.79
CA LEU A 13 19.47 2.87 11.13
C LEU A 13 17.94 2.76 11.11
N VAL A 14 17.42 1.56 10.81
CA VAL A 14 15.98 1.30 10.84
C VAL A 14 15.41 1.45 12.26
N LYS A 15 16.10 0.92 13.27
CA LYS A 15 15.71 1.09 14.69
C LYS A 15 15.75 2.57 15.11
N GLU A 16 16.77 3.31 14.72
CA GLU A 16 16.85 4.76 14.96
C GLU A 16 15.67 5.51 14.30
N ASN A 17 15.34 5.16 13.06
CA ASN A 17 14.19 5.72 12.35
C ASN A 17 12.86 5.45 13.06
N ILE A 18 12.66 4.23 13.59
CA ILE A 18 11.48 3.87 14.40
C ILE A 18 11.36 4.79 15.62
N LYS A 19 12.49 5.05 16.32
CA LYS A 19 12.53 5.98 17.46
C LYS A 19 12.22 7.40 17.07
N LYS A 20 12.77 7.90 15.94
CA LYS A 20 12.46 9.24 15.39
C LYS A 20 10.97 9.43 15.09
N LYS A 21 10.26 8.34 14.79
CA LYS A 21 8.81 8.32 14.55
C LYS A 21 7.99 8.01 15.81
N PHE A 22 8.61 7.97 16.98
CA PHE A 22 7.96 7.68 18.27
C PHE A 22 7.18 6.35 18.28
N GLN A 23 7.70 5.32 17.59
CA GLN A 23 7.07 4.01 17.47
C GLN A 23 7.91 2.90 18.12
N ASP A 24 8.47 3.15 19.31
CA ASP A 24 9.41 2.26 20.00
C ASP A 24 8.87 0.82 20.20
N HIS A 25 7.55 0.66 20.27
CA HIS A 25 6.91 -0.64 20.34
C HIS A 25 7.17 -1.53 19.09
N LYS A 26 7.63 -0.95 17.99
CA LYS A 26 7.98 -1.66 16.74
C LYS A 26 9.46 -2.07 16.66
N LEU A 27 10.30 -1.68 17.63
CA LEU A 27 11.73 -2.03 17.61
C LEU A 27 12.00 -3.53 17.51
N PRO A 28 11.26 -4.42 18.22
CA PRO A 28 11.46 -5.86 18.13
C PRO A 28 11.26 -6.42 16.72
N LEU A 29 10.35 -5.83 15.93
CA LEU A 29 10.04 -6.30 14.57
C LEU A 29 11.27 -6.33 13.66
N VAL A 30 12.25 -5.44 13.87
CA VAL A 30 13.49 -5.42 13.07
C VAL A 30 14.30 -6.71 13.28
N ASP A 31 14.43 -7.16 14.53
CA ASP A 31 15.15 -8.37 14.88
C ASP A 31 14.37 -9.63 14.43
N GLU A 32 13.05 -9.61 14.57
CA GLU A 32 12.16 -10.68 14.12
C GLU A 32 12.25 -10.88 12.61
N VAL A 33 12.22 -9.79 11.82
CA VAL A 33 12.41 -9.83 10.36
C VAL A 33 13.76 -10.48 10.01
N ILE A 34 14.84 -10.08 10.66
CA ILE A 34 16.19 -10.64 10.39
C ILE A 34 16.22 -12.13 10.71
N GLU A 35 15.62 -12.54 11.82
CA GLU A 35 15.57 -13.94 12.23
C GLU A 35 14.75 -14.79 11.25
N TYR A 36 13.53 -14.35 10.90
CA TYR A 36 12.67 -15.08 9.97
C TYR A 36 13.22 -15.10 8.56
N ASP A 37 13.81 -14.01 8.07
CA ASP A 37 14.49 -13.99 6.77
C ASP A 37 15.66 -14.97 6.73
N LYS A 38 16.43 -15.08 7.83
CA LYS A 38 17.48 -16.08 7.92
C LYS A 38 16.93 -17.50 7.85
N LYS A 39 15.87 -17.79 8.63
CA LYS A 39 15.21 -19.11 8.63
C LYS A 39 14.63 -19.46 7.27
N ALA A 40 14.01 -18.47 6.58
CA ALA A 40 13.46 -18.67 5.24
C ALA A 40 14.56 -19.03 4.24
N ARG A 41 15.68 -18.30 4.26
CA ARG A 41 16.83 -18.59 3.38
C ARG A 41 17.48 -19.92 3.67
N GLU A 42 17.60 -20.32 4.95
CA GLU A 42 18.13 -21.62 5.34
C GLU A 42 17.21 -22.75 4.88
N ALA A 43 15.89 -22.60 5.04
CA ALA A 43 14.91 -23.57 4.55
C ALA A 43 14.92 -23.69 3.02
N GLN A 44 15.00 -22.55 2.32
CA GLN A 44 15.12 -22.53 0.86
C GLN A 44 16.39 -23.21 0.38
N GLN A 45 17.54 -22.93 1.00
CA GLN A 45 18.82 -23.56 0.64
C GLN A 45 18.77 -25.07 0.87
N GLU A 46 18.24 -25.54 2.02
CA GLU A 46 18.05 -26.97 2.28
C GLU A 46 17.14 -27.62 1.23
N ALA A 47 16.04 -26.93 0.87
CA ALA A 47 15.12 -27.45 -0.14
C ALA A 47 15.79 -27.56 -1.52
N ASP A 48 16.58 -26.57 -1.93
CA ASP A 48 17.28 -26.55 -3.22
C ASP A 48 18.36 -27.63 -3.27
N ASP A 49 19.12 -27.83 -2.18
CA ASP A 49 20.11 -28.89 -2.07
C ASP A 49 19.44 -30.28 -2.15
N LEU A 50 18.30 -30.46 -1.47
CA LEU A 50 17.52 -31.67 -1.51
C LEU A 50 16.90 -31.94 -2.89
N ARG A 51 16.42 -30.91 -3.59
CA ARG A 51 15.93 -31.03 -4.98
C ARG A 51 17.06 -31.45 -5.93
N ALA A 52 18.24 -30.84 -5.80
CA ALA A 52 19.41 -31.23 -6.59
C ALA A 52 19.82 -32.69 -6.33
N LYS A 53 19.89 -33.09 -5.04
CA LYS A 53 20.20 -34.46 -4.62
C LYS A 53 19.15 -35.45 -5.13
N LYS A 54 17.86 -35.13 -5.00
CA LYS A 54 16.76 -35.95 -5.52
C LYS A 54 16.91 -36.24 -7.02
N ASN A 55 17.23 -35.20 -7.79
CA ASN A 55 17.42 -35.31 -9.22
C ASN A 55 18.62 -36.19 -9.56
N GLN A 56 19.74 -36.09 -8.83
CA GLN A 56 20.92 -36.90 -9.02
C GLN A 56 20.65 -38.37 -8.67
N VAL A 57 20.06 -38.64 -7.52
CA VAL A 57 19.79 -39.99 -7.01
C VAL A 57 18.72 -40.70 -7.86
N SER A 58 17.68 -39.97 -8.31
CA SER A 58 16.65 -40.53 -9.17
C SER A 58 17.18 -41.05 -10.52
N LYS A 59 18.22 -40.42 -11.08
CA LYS A 59 18.86 -40.89 -12.32
C LYS A 59 19.56 -42.24 -12.13
N GLN A 60 20.00 -42.58 -10.92
CA GLN A 60 20.69 -43.84 -10.62
C GLN A 60 19.70 -45.04 -10.59
N ILE A 61 18.42 -44.80 -10.26
CA ILE A 61 17.41 -45.86 -10.17
C ILE A 61 17.28 -46.58 -11.53
N GLY A 62 17.20 -45.84 -12.63
CA GLY A 62 17.09 -46.41 -13.98
C GLY A 62 18.33 -47.25 -14.36
N ALA A 63 19.52 -46.76 -14.02
CA ALA A 63 20.77 -47.44 -14.29
C ALA A 63 20.90 -48.77 -13.47
N LEU A 64 20.55 -48.71 -12.18
CA LEU A 64 20.58 -49.88 -11.29
C LEU A 64 19.56 -50.96 -11.71
N MET A 65 18.37 -50.53 -12.10
CA MET A 65 17.35 -51.45 -12.61
C MET A 65 17.77 -52.13 -13.92
N ALA A 66 18.41 -51.39 -14.82
CA ALA A 66 18.94 -51.94 -16.07
C ALA A 66 20.10 -52.95 -15.83
N GLN A 67 20.85 -52.79 -14.73
CA GLN A 67 21.91 -53.71 -14.30
C GLN A 67 21.41 -54.91 -13.49
N GLY A 68 20.09 -55.02 -13.22
CA GLY A 68 19.50 -56.10 -12.42
C GLY A 68 19.72 -55.97 -10.89
N LYS A 69 20.26 -54.87 -10.42
CA LYS A 69 20.59 -54.59 -9.00
C LYS A 69 19.36 -54.12 -8.22
N LYS A 70 18.39 -54.98 -8.04
CA LYS A 70 17.07 -54.62 -7.45
C LYS A 70 17.17 -54.12 -6.02
N GLU A 71 18.01 -54.72 -5.16
CA GLU A 71 18.16 -54.31 -3.76
C GLU A 71 18.75 -52.90 -3.64
N GLU A 72 19.79 -52.61 -4.47
CA GLU A 72 20.37 -51.25 -4.50
C GLU A 72 19.37 -50.23 -5.04
N ALA A 73 18.56 -50.59 -6.04
CA ALA A 73 17.51 -49.73 -6.58
C ALA A 73 16.42 -49.42 -5.54
N GLU A 74 16.02 -50.41 -4.70
CA GLU A 74 15.05 -50.17 -3.61
C GLU A 74 15.62 -49.29 -2.51
N ALA A 75 16.91 -49.42 -2.14
CA ALA A 75 17.55 -48.49 -1.21
C ALA A 75 17.54 -47.06 -1.72
N VAL A 76 17.84 -46.84 -3.00
CA VAL A 76 17.82 -45.56 -3.66
C VAL A 76 16.39 -44.98 -3.72
N LYS A 77 15.37 -45.78 -3.96
CA LYS A 77 13.96 -45.34 -3.89
C LYS A 77 13.58 -44.93 -2.48
N ALA A 78 14.04 -45.60 -1.42
CA ALA A 78 13.79 -45.24 -0.05
C ALA A 78 14.43 -43.88 0.29
N GLU A 79 15.67 -43.62 -0.19
CA GLU A 79 16.31 -42.32 -0.06
C GLU A 79 15.51 -41.19 -0.74
N VAL A 80 15.06 -41.41 -1.98
CA VAL A 80 14.21 -40.46 -2.71
C VAL A 80 12.91 -40.18 -1.96
N ALA A 81 12.32 -41.21 -1.35
CA ALA A 81 11.11 -41.04 -0.54
C ALA A 81 11.35 -40.20 0.71
N GLN A 82 12.49 -40.39 1.41
CA GLN A 82 12.89 -39.56 2.56
C GLN A 82 13.13 -38.10 2.15
N ILE A 83 13.85 -37.87 1.06
CA ILE A 83 14.08 -36.52 0.52
C ILE A 83 12.73 -35.86 0.18
N SER A 84 11.82 -36.61 -0.48
CA SER A 84 10.51 -36.08 -0.82
C SER A 84 9.68 -35.70 0.40
N LYS A 85 9.73 -36.53 1.46
CA LYS A 85 9.07 -36.24 2.73
C LYS A 85 9.62 -34.96 3.35
N ARG A 86 10.95 -34.81 3.42
CA ARG A 86 11.59 -33.61 3.97
C ARG A 86 11.25 -32.35 3.18
N LEU A 87 11.20 -32.42 1.83
CA LEU A 87 10.76 -31.31 0.96
C LEU A 87 9.32 -30.89 1.26
N THR A 88 8.41 -31.85 1.48
CA THR A 88 7.02 -31.58 1.85
C THR A 88 6.90 -30.89 3.21
N GLU A 89 7.85 -31.13 4.14
CA GLU A 89 7.90 -30.45 5.44
C GLU A 89 8.51 -29.05 5.33
N LEU A 90 9.49 -28.84 4.45
CA LEU A 90 10.18 -27.57 4.27
C LEU A 90 9.33 -26.52 3.55
N GLU A 91 8.57 -26.89 2.53
CA GLU A 91 7.76 -25.95 1.73
C GLU A 91 6.78 -25.11 2.58
N PRO A 92 5.98 -25.70 3.51
CA PRO A 92 5.13 -24.88 4.37
C PRO A 92 5.90 -24.03 5.37
N LEU A 93 7.06 -24.50 5.86
CA LEU A 93 7.92 -23.73 6.78
C LEU A 93 8.54 -22.52 6.08
N GLU A 94 9.07 -22.71 4.88
CA GLU A 94 9.60 -21.60 4.07
C GLU A 94 8.54 -20.51 3.86
N LYS A 95 7.34 -20.95 3.48
CA LYS A 95 6.22 -20.05 3.28
C LYS A 95 5.82 -19.32 4.57
N GLU A 96 5.73 -20.04 5.69
CA GLU A 96 5.42 -19.44 6.99
C GLU A 96 6.42 -18.34 7.35
N TYR A 97 7.73 -18.59 7.17
CA TYR A 97 8.75 -17.60 7.45
C TYR A 97 8.70 -16.41 6.51
N GLN A 98 8.43 -16.62 5.22
CA GLN A 98 8.25 -15.54 4.26
C GLN A 98 7.02 -14.69 4.58
N ASP A 99 5.91 -15.31 4.94
CA ASP A 99 4.68 -14.62 5.35
C ASP A 99 4.92 -13.78 6.61
N LYS A 100 5.70 -14.29 7.59
CA LYS A 100 6.10 -13.53 8.79
C LYS A 100 6.98 -12.33 8.45
N VAL A 101 7.98 -12.52 7.59
CA VAL A 101 8.82 -11.42 7.11
C VAL A 101 7.96 -10.33 6.47
N LEU A 102 7.02 -10.70 5.60
CA LEU A 102 6.14 -9.75 4.93
C LEU A 102 5.25 -9.00 5.95
N GLU A 103 4.62 -9.73 6.87
CA GLU A 103 3.76 -9.15 7.89
C GLU A 103 4.49 -8.10 8.73
N ASP A 104 5.70 -8.40 9.20
CA ASP A 104 6.47 -7.51 10.06
C ASP A 104 7.07 -6.34 9.28
N MET A 105 7.54 -6.59 8.05
CA MET A 105 8.02 -5.53 7.15
C MET A 105 6.94 -4.51 6.82
N MET A 106 5.68 -4.92 6.72
CA MET A 106 4.56 -4.01 6.48
C MET A 106 4.26 -3.09 7.67
N LYS A 107 4.64 -3.48 8.89
CA LYS A 107 4.47 -2.68 10.12
C LYS A 107 5.61 -1.70 10.35
N ILE A 108 6.81 -1.98 9.79
CA ILE A 108 7.98 -1.13 9.94
C ILE A 108 7.81 0.13 9.09
N PRO A 109 7.94 1.34 9.67
CA PRO A 109 7.73 2.59 8.96
C PRO A 109 8.87 2.88 7.97
N ASN A 110 8.54 3.57 6.87
CA ASN A 110 9.54 4.06 5.91
C ASN A 110 10.54 5.01 6.56
N ILE A 111 11.75 5.07 6.01
CA ILE A 111 12.82 5.96 6.48
C ILE A 111 12.39 7.41 6.26
N ILE A 112 12.51 8.20 7.32
CA ILE A 112 12.26 9.64 7.29
C ILE A 112 13.43 10.35 6.59
N ASP A 113 13.13 11.31 5.73
CA ASP A 113 14.17 12.12 5.10
C ASP A 113 14.87 13.01 6.14
N PRO A 114 16.19 13.20 6.05
CA PRO A 114 16.94 14.05 6.99
C PRO A 114 16.45 15.50 7.10
N SER A 115 15.81 16.02 6.05
CA SER A 115 15.25 17.38 6.03
C SER A 115 13.95 17.54 6.81
N VAL A 116 13.29 16.41 7.17
CA VAL A 116 12.01 16.44 7.88
C VAL A 116 12.23 16.69 9.37
N PRO A 117 11.58 17.70 9.97
CA PRO A 117 11.61 17.94 11.41
C PRO A 117 11.13 16.73 12.20
N ILE A 118 11.81 16.46 13.32
CA ILE A 118 11.40 15.37 14.21
C ILE A 118 10.40 15.92 15.23
N GLY A 119 9.19 15.38 15.21
CA GLY A 119 8.11 15.79 16.09
C GLY A 119 7.06 14.71 16.27
N LYS A 120 6.27 14.80 17.34
CA LYS A 120 5.22 13.82 17.66
C LYS A 120 3.94 14.03 16.84
N ASP A 121 3.68 15.27 16.48
CA ASP A 121 2.47 15.71 15.80
C ASP A 121 2.75 16.93 14.91
N ASP A 122 1.73 17.46 14.29
CA ASP A 122 1.77 18.60 13.36
C ASP A 122 2.20 19.92 14.00
N THR A 123 2.16 20.05 15.32
CA THR A 123 2.65 21.26 16.01
C THR A 123 4.16 21.47 15.87
N PHE A 124 4.89 20.40 15.51
CA PHE A 124 6.33 20.44 15.20
C PHE A 124 6.64 20.74 13.74
N ASN A 125 5.64 20.92 12.89
CA ASN A 125 5.86 21.30 11.50
C ASN A 125 6.53 22.67 11.40
N VAL A 126 7.50 22.79 10.51
CA VAL A 126 8.23 24.04 10.25
C VAL A 126 7.78 24.56 8.90
N GLU A 127 7.31 25.80 8.88
CA GLU A 127 6.96 26.47 7.65
C GLU A 127 8.22 26.75 6.83
N ASN A 128 8.34 26.13 5.66
CA ASN A 128 9.51 26.27 4.79
C ASN A 128 9.42 27.51 3.86
N GLU A 129 8.23 27.81 3.39
CA GLU A 129 8.02 28.87 2.40
C GLU A 129 6.62 29.46 2.50
N LYS A 130 6.53 30.78 2.35
CA LYS A 130 5.28 31.53 2.16
C LYS A 130 5.24 32.10 0.76
N PHE A 131 4.11 31.93 0.09
CA PHE A 131 3.85 32.53 -1.20
C PHE A 131 2.66 33.49 -1.12
N GLY A 132 2.91 34.77 -1.36
CA GLY A 132 1.92 35.82 -1.27
C GLY A 132 1.56 36.22 0.17
N GLU A 133 0.68 37.20 0.28
CA GLU A 133 0.12 37.62 1.54
C GLU A 133 -1.35 37.24 1.62
N PRO A 134 -1.83 36.67 2.74
CA PRO A 134 -3.23 36.31 2.88
C PRO A 134 -4.09 37.58 2.93
N VAL A 135 -5.11 37.64 2.09
CA VAL A 135 -6.13 38.65 2.15
C VAL A 135 -7.23 38.19 3.11
N VAL A 136 -7.25 38.76 4.30
CA VAL A 136 -8.31 38.52 5.28
C VAL A 136 -9.44 39.53 5.03
N PRO A 137 -10.63 39.08 4.57
CA PRO A 137 -11.76 40.00 4.37
C PRO A 137 -12.28 40.55 5.72
N ASP A 138 -12.93 41.69 5.67
CA ASP A 138 -13.55 42.35 6.83
C ASP A 138 -14.96 41.81 7.15
N PHE A 139 -15.35 40.76 6.50
CA PHE A 139 -16.63 40.08 6.68
C PHE A 139 -16.44 38.57 7.03
N GLU A 140 -17.40 37.99 7.69
CA GLU A 140 -17.42 36.56 7.99
C GLU A 140 -17.54 35.74 6.71
N ILE A 141 -16.58 34.86 6.46
CA ILE A 141 -16.60 33.97 5.30
C ILE A 141 -17.55 32.82 5.62
N PRO A 142 -18.66 32.66 4.86
CA PRO A 142 -19.58 31.55 5.08
C PRO A 142 -18.93 30.21 4.65
N TYR A 143 -19.34 29.12 5.26
CA TYR A 143 -18.94 27.79 4.82
C TYR A 143 -19.43 27.53 3.40
N HIS A 144 -18.68 26.67 2.68
CA HIS A 144 -19.08 26.29 1.31
C HIS A 144 -20.46 25.62 1.25
N THR A 145 -20.85 24.85 2.28
CA THR A 145 -22.18 24.26 2.41
C THR A 145 -23.27 25.32 2.50
N ASP A 146 -23.07 26.37 3.30
CA ASP A 146 -24.03 27.46 3.44
C ASP A 146 -24.22 28.21 2.10
N ILE A 147 -23.13 28.35 1.34
CA ILE A 147 -23.19 28.93 -0.01
C ILE A 147 -23.99 28.01 -0.94
N MET A 148 -23.69 26.71 -0.92
CA MET A 148 -24.38 25.74 -1.79
C MET A 148 -25.87 25.62 -1.45
N GLU A 149 -26.25 25.70 -0.18
CA GLU A 149 -27.65 25.71 0.26
C GLU A 149 -28.40 26.96 -0.26
N ARG A 150 -27.76 28.14 -0.25
CA ARG A 150 -28.35 29.38 -0.82
C ARG A 150 -28.69 29.27 -2.30
N PHE A 151 -28.03 28.37 -3.01
CA PHE A 151 -28.24 28.11 -4.45
C PHE A 151 -29.03 26.81 -4.70
N ASP A 152 -29.67 26.22 -3.68
CA ASP A 152 -30.35 24.92 -3.75
C ASP A 152 -29.47 23.85 -4.41
N GLY A 153 -28.15 23.95 -4.20
CA GLY A 153 -27.13 23.16 -4.90
C GLY A 153 -26.59 21.95 -4.11
N ILE A 154 -27.03 21.74 -2.88
CA ILE A 154 -26.63 20.60 -2.03
C ILE A 154 -27.85 20.08 -1.26
N ASP A 155 -27.94 18.75 -1.09
CA ASP A 155 -28.93 18.11 -0.25
C ASP A 155 -28.25 17.05 0.63
N LEU A 156 -27.98 17.43 1.87
CA LEU A 156 -27.36 16.58 2.88
C LEU A 156 -28.39 15.64 3.55
N ASP A 157 -29.64 16.11 3.69
CA ASP A 157 -30.71 15.33 4.35
C ASP A 157 -31.10 14.11 3.52
N ALA A 158 -31.28 14.31 2.22
CA ALA A 158 -31.57 13.20 1.31
C ALA A 158 -30.38 12.22 1.23
N ALA A 159 -29.16 12.72 1.20
CA ALA A 159 -27.96 11.90 1.19
C ALA A 159 -27.85 11.08 2.49
N GLY A 160 -28.13 11.68 3.65
CA GLY A 160 -28.14 10.98 4.94
C GLY A 160 -29.14 9.82 4.99
N LYS A 161 -30.32 9.97 4.36
CA LYS A 161 -31.33 8.89 4.25
C LYS A 161 -30.89 7.75 3.31
N VAL A 162 -30.14 8.06 2.27
CA VAL A 162 -29.76 7.09 1.21
C VAL A 162 -28.47 6.35 1.56
N ALA A 163 -27.48 7.05 2.09
CA ALA A 163 -26.12 6.52 2.24
C ALA A 163 -25.50 6.73 3.64
N GLY A 164 -26.16 7.52 4.49
CA GLY A 164 -25.65 7.90 5.80
C GLY A 164 -24.93 9.26 5.79
N ASN A 165 -24.47 9.67 6.98
CA ASN A 165 -23.75 10.93 7.14
C ASN A 165 -22.42 10.93 6.39
N GLY A 166 -21.99 12.11 5.92
CA GLY A 166 -20.77 12.28 5.16
C GLY A 166 -20.94 12.15 3.64
N PHE A 167 -22.16 11.80 3.18
CA PHE A 167 -22.52 11.83 1.75
C PHE A 167 -23.30 13.10 1.41
N TYR A 168 -23.36 13.44 0.12
CA TYR A 168 -24.03 14.63 -0.38
C TYR A 168 -24.62 14.40 -1.77
N TYR A 169 -25.68 15.13 -2.10
CA TYR A 169 -26.11 15.36 -3.46
C TYR A 169 -25.67 16.77 -3.88
N LEU A 170 -25.00 16.91 -5.03
CA LEU A 170 -24.81 18.20 -5.69
C LEU A 170 -25.87 18.33 -6.78
N MET A 171 -26.48 19.51 -6.86
CA MET A 171 -27.58 19.75 -7.78
C MET A 171 -27.40 21.06 -8.56
N GLY A 172 -28.15 21.18 -9.65
CA GLY A 172 -28.22 22.41 -10.42
C GLY A 172 -26.88 22.96 -10.87
N ASP A 173 -26.69 24.26 -10.68
CA ASP A 173 -25.48 24.95 -11.11
C ASP A 173 -24.26 24.61 -10.27
N ILE A 174 -24.43 24.19 -9.01
CA ILE A 174 -23.32 23.72 -8.17
C ILE A 174 -22.75 22.39 -8.74
N ALA A 175 -23.61 21.46 -9.16
CA ALA A 175 -23.16 20.22 -9.81
C ALA A 175 -22.44 20.51 -11.15
N ARG A 176 -22.96 21.51 -11.93
CA ARG A 176 -22.31 21.95 -13.18
C ARG A 176 -20.94 22.58 -12.91
N LEU A 177 -20.84 23.42 -11.86
CA LEU A 177 -19.58 24.03 -11.45
C LEU A 177 -18.56 22.98 -11.05
N HIS A 178 -18.96 21.98 -10.25
CA HIS A 178 -18.11 20.83 -9.90
C HIS A 178 -17.57 20.11 -11.16
N SER A 179 -18.45 19.82 -12.10
CA SER A 179 -18.06 19.18 -13.37
C SER A 179 -17.12 20.05 -14.21
N ALA A 180 -17.35 21.35 -14.23
CA ALA A 180 -16.49 22.30 -14.95
C ALA A 180 -15.10 22.38 -14.30
N MET A 181 -15.00 22.41 -12.98
CA MET A 181 -13.72 22.41 -12.26
C MET A 181 -12.92 21.13 -12.48
N THR A 182 -13.58 19.97 -12.45
CA THR A 182 -12.90 18.69 -12.72
C THR A 182 -12.44 18.59 -14.18
N ALA A 183 -13.22 19.10 -15.12
CA ALA A 183 -12.82 19.18 -16.53
C ALA A 183 -11.63 20.12 -16.72
N TYR A 184 -11.65 21.30 -16.10
CA TYR A 184 -10.53 22.24 -16.14
C TYR A 184 -9.25 21.62 -15.56
N ALA A 185 -9.31 20.99 -14.38
CA ALA A 185 -8.16 20.35 -13.76
C ALA A 185 -7.58 19.26 -14.67
N ARG A 186 -8.41 18.43 -15.27
CA ARG A 186 -7.99 17.40 -16.22
C ARG A 186 -7.22 18.03 -17.40
N ASP A 187 -7.81 19.01 -18.04
CA ASP A 187 -7.25 19.63 -19.25
C ASP A 187 -5.96 20.41 -18.92
N PHE A 188 -5.92 21.04 -17.75
CA PHE A 188 -4.71 21.69 -17.24
C PHE A 188 -3.56 20.69 -17.05
N MET A 189 -3.82 19.53 -16.43
CA MET A 189 -2.80 18.49 -16.24
C MET A 189 -2.33 17.87 -17.55
N ILE A 190 -3.26 17.64 -18.51
CA ILE A 190 -2.90 17.22 -19.88
C ILE A 190 -1.99 18.25 -20.53
N GLY A 191 -2.31 19.55 -20.41
CA GLY A 191 -1.47 20.64 -20.90
C GLY A 191 -0.08 20.72 -20.26
N LYS A 192 0.10 20.16 -19.05
CA LYS A 192 1.40 19.99 -18.39
C LYS A 192 2.15 18.74 -18.81
N GLY A 193 1.64 17.95 -19.76
CA GLY A 193 2.28 16.74 -20.26
C GLY A 193 1.94 15.46 -19.50
N PHE A 194 0.93 15.49 -18.62
CA PHE A 194 0.46 14.28 -17.96
C PHE A 194 -0.45 13.46 -18.88
N THR A 195 -0.31 12.14 -18.81
CA THR A 195 -1.25 11.23 -19.47
C THR A 195 -2.46 11.03 -18.59
N TYR A 196 -3.64 11.44 -19.10
CA TYR A 196 -4.90 11.21 -18.40
C TYR A 196 -5.31 9.75 -18.52
N CYS A 197 -5.67 9.13 -17.38
CA CYS A 197 -6.19 7.78 -17.35
C CYS A 197 -7.44 7.67 -16.45
N ILE A 198 -8.33 6.76 -16.81
CA ILE A 198 -9.47 6.35 -15.98
C ILE A 198 -9.15 4.96 -15.46
N PRO A 199 -8.81 4.83 -14.17
CA PRO A 199 -8.41 3.56 -13.60
C PRO A 199 -9.61 2.74 -13.14
N PRO A 200 -9.45 1.44 -12.85
CA PRO A 200 -10.44 0.66 -12.11
C PRO A 200 -10.74 1.30 -10.75
N PHE A 201 -12.00 1.33 -10.33
CA PHE A 201 -12.42 1.86 -9.02
C PHE A 201 -12.47 0.79 -7.92
N MET A 202 -12.19 -0.45 -8.28
CA MET A 202 -12.02 -1.58 -7.38
C MET A 202 -10.68 -2.25 -7.66
N ILE A 203 -9.97 -2.62 -6.61
CA ILE A 203 -8.63 -3.22 -6.68
C ILE A 203 -8.52 -4.43 -5.77
N ARG A 204 -7.62 -5.34 -6.07
CA ARG A 204 -7.36 -6.55 -5.27
C ARG A 204 -6.51 -6.25 -4.04
N SER A 205 -6.55 -7.16 -3.06
CA SER A 205 -5.79 -7.04 -1.81
C SER A 205 -4.28 -6.84 -2.02
N ASN A 206 -3.67 -7.52 -2.99
CA ASN A 206 -2.25 -7.38 -3.30
C ASN A 206 -1.86 -5.98 -3.81
N VAL A 207 -2.79 -5.28 -4.47
CA VAL A 207 -2.60 -3.86 -4.86
C VAL A 207 -2.69 -2.98 -3.63
N VAL A 208 -3.69 -3.22 -2.77
CA VAL A 208 -3.89 -2.43 -1.54
C VAL A 208 -2.68 -2.52 -0.63
N THR A 209 -2.19 -3.74 -0.37
CA THR A 209 -1.02 -3.96 0.51
C THR A 209 0.29 -3.40 -0.05
N GLY A 210 0.35 -3.13 -1.35
CA GLY A 210 1.46 -2.41 -1.96
C GLY A 210 1.52 -0.91 -1.65
N VAL A 211 0.42 -0.31 -1.18
CA VAL A 211 0.29 1.14 -0.96
C VAL A 211 -0.07 1.53 0.48
N MET A 212 -0.61 0.61 1.28
CA MET A 212 -0.95 0.84 2.69
C MET A 212 -0.79 -0.43 3.53
N SER A 213 -0.75 -0.27 4.86
CA SER A 213 -0.72 -1.39 5.79
C SER A 213 -2.07 -2.12 5.87
N PHE A 214 -2.05 -3.36 6.38
CA PHE A 214 -3.30 -4.12 6.61
C PHE A 214 -4.24 -3.42 7.61
N GLU A 215 -3.69 -2.78 8.65
CA GLU A 215 -4.47 -2.06 9.65
C GLU A 215 -5.19 -0.85 9.03
N GLU A 216 -4.47 -0.09 8.19
CA GLU A 216 -5.05 1.04 7.46
C GLU A 216 -6.09 0.57 6.44
N MET A 217 -5.84 -0.54 5.75
CA MET A 217 -6.77 -1.12 4.79
C MET A 217 -8.13 -1.42 5.43
N ASP A 218 -8.14 -2.15 6.54
CA ASP A 218 -9.37 -2.51 7.26
C ASP A 218 -10.08 -1.30 7.85
N ALA A 219 -9.32 -0.33 8.34
CA ALA A 219 -9.86 0.87 8.94
C ALA A 219 -10.49 1.83 7.92
N MET A 220 -9.90 1.96 6.73
CA MET A 220 -10.18 3.04 5.77
C MET A 220 -10.88 2.59 4.49
N MET A 221 -10.80 1.32 4.10
CA MET A 221 -11.33 0.86 2.81
C MET A 221 -12.62 0.04 2.96
N TYR A 222 -13.50 0.16 1.96
CA TYR A 222 -14.66 -0.71 1.82
C TYR A 222 -14.26 -1.96 1.05
N LYS A 223 -14.53 -3.13 1.66
CA LYS A 223 -14.35 -4.43 1.03
C LYS A 223 -15.66 -4.92 0.44
N ILE A 224 -15.60 -5.54 -0.73
CA ILE A 224 -16.75 -6.24 -1.32
C ILE A 224 -16.85 -7.62 -0.67
N GLU A 225 -18.01 -7.92 -0.10
CA GLU A 225 -18.26 -9.21 0.55
C GLU A 225 -18.22 -10.35 -0.47
N GLY A 226 -17.50 -11.44 -0.15
CA GLY A 226 -17.36 -12.61 -1.01
C GLY A 226 -16.35 -12.46 -2.15
N GLU A 227 -15.73 -11.30 -2.31
CA GLU A 227 -14.78 -11.01 -3.37
C GLU A 227 -13.43 -10.53 -2.81
N ASP A 228 -12.32 -10.79 -3.55
CA ASP A 228 -11.04 -10.12 -3.28
C ASP A 228 -10.99 -8.77 -3.99
N LEU A 229 -11.93 -7.88 -3.63
CA LEU A 229 -12.04 -6.54 -4.19
C LEU A 229 -12.31 -5.50 -3.09
N TYR A 230 -11.67 -4.34 -3.26
CA TYR A 230 -11.79 -3.19 -2.38
C TYR A 230 -12.06 -1.94 -3.21
N LEU A 231 -12.98 -1.09 -2.76
CA LEU A 231 -13.19 0.21 -3.38
C LEU A 231 -11.97 1.11 -3.12
N ILE A 232 -11.52 1.82 -4.14
CA ILE A 232 -10.33 2.68 -4.03
C ILE A 232 -10.57 3.85 -3.08
N GLY A 233 -9.60 4.14 -2.22
CA GLY A 233 -9.56 5.37 -1.42
C GLY A 233 -8.99 6.58 -2.18
N THR A 234 -8.30 6.32 -3.29
CA THR A 234 -7.75 7.29 -4.25
C THR A 234 -7.40 6.57 -5.55
N SER A 235 -7.45 7.29 -6.68
CA SER A 235 -7.00 6.75 -7.97
C SER A 235 -5.52 6.34 -7.98
N GLU A 236 -4.70 6.94 -7.10
CA GLU A 236 -3.28 6.61 -6.93
C GLU A 236 -3.07 5.10 -6.72
N HIS A 237 -3.91 4.46 -5.90
CA HIS A 237 -3.82 3.02 -5.64
C HIS A 237 -3.90 2.19 -6.94
N SER A 238 -4.90 2.46 -7.77
CA SER A 238 -5.06 1.77 -9.05
C SER A 238 -3.95 2.10 -10.05
N MET A 239 -3.50 3.36 -10.07
CA MET A 239 -2.43 3.78 -10.99
C MET A 239 -1.10 3.15 -10.63
N ILE A 240 -0.75 3.03 -9.34
CA ILE A 240 0.43 2.30 -8.89
C ILE A 240 0.28 0.81 -9.18
N GLY A 241 -0.89 0.24 -8.93
CA GLY A 241 -1.20 -1.16 -9.21
C GLY A 241 -0.99 -1.58 -10.67
N LYS A 242 -1.08 -0.62 -11.61
CA LYS A 242 -0.76 -0.84 -13.03
C LYS A 242 0.67 -1.35 -13.25
N PHE A 243 1.59 -1.06 -12.34
CA PHE A 243 3.03 -1.38 -12.47
C PHE A 243 3.46 -2.60 -11.64
N ILE A 244 2.52 -3.31 -11.00
CA ILE A 244 2.84 -4.55 -10.28
C ILE A 244 3.38 -5.58 -11.26
N ASP A 245 4.45 -6.26 -10.87
CA ASP A 245 5.12 -7.33 -11.63
C ASP A 245 5.49 -6.94 -13.07
N THR A 246 5.74 -5.65 -13.31
CA THR A 246 6.16 -5.14 -14.62
C THR A 246 7.61 -4.68 -14.60
N ILE A 247 8.35 -5.02 -15.66
CA ILE A 247 9.66 -4.45 -15.96
C ILE A 247 9.43 -3.27 -16.90
N ASN A 248 9.70 -2.07 -16.43
CA ASN A 248 9.51 -0.86 -17.21
C ASN A 248 10.74 -0.57 -18.09
N ASP A 249 10.49 -0.07 -19.30
CA ASP A 249 11.52 0.43 -20.20
C ASP A 249 12.03 1.77 -19.67
N GLU A 250 13.32 1.85 -19.37
CA GLU A 250 13.97 3.05 -18.84
C GLU A 250 13.78 4.28 -19.75
N SER A 251 13.74 4.07 -21.06
CA SER A 251 13.56 5.15 -22.04
C SER A 251 12.19 5.83 -21.97
N LYS A 252 11.21 5.20 -21.29
CA LYS A 252 9.84 5.73 -21.11
C LYS A 252 9.63 6.42 -19.77
N LEU A 253 10.63 6.45 -18.91
CA LEU A 253 10.57 7.11 -17.61
C LEU A 253 10.90 8.61 -17.74
N PRO A 254 10.29 9.47 -16.92
CA PRO A 254 9.26 9.15 -15.92
C PRO A 254 7.87 8.99 -16.54
N TYR A 255 7.02 8.08 -15.98
CA TYR A 255 5.61 8.04 -16.30
C TYR A 255 4.87 9.10 -15.47
N THR A 256 4.29 10.09 -16.14
CA THR A 256 3.45 11.11 -15.52
C THR A 256 1.98 10.83 -15.81
N LEU A 257 1.25 10.40 -14.80
CA LEU A 257 -0.16 10.04 -14.92
C LEU A 257 -1.03 10.99 -14.10
N THR A 258 -2.20 11.30 -14.60
CA THR A 258 -3.25 12.02 -13.87
C THR A 258 -4.59 11.32 -14.03
N SER A 259 -5.44 11.41 -13.00
CA SER A 259 -6.74 10.75 -13.00
C SER A 259 -7.76 11.56 -12.20
N TYR A 260 -9.03 11.39 -12.55
CA TYR A 260 -10.16 11.75 -11.72
C TYR A 260 -10.94 10.47 -11.36
N SER A 261 -11.28 10.31 -10.09
CA SER A 261 -12.06 9.18 -9.61
C SER A 261 -12.86 9.53 -8.36
N PRO A 262 -13.94 8.81 -8.06
CA PRO A 262 -14.47 8.79 -6.70
C PRO A 262 -13.42 8.24 -5.73
N CYS A 263 -13.49 8.68 -4.47
CA CYS A 263 -12.59 8.27 -3.38
C CYS A 263 -13.45 7.70 -2.25
N PHE A 264 -13.41 6.38 -2.08
CA PHE A 264 -14.23 5.69 -1.08
C PHE A 264 -13.40 5.45 0.18
N ARG A 265 -13.56 6.34 1.17
CA ARG A 265 -12.90 6.21 2.48
C ARG A 265 -13.93 6.06 3.57
N LYS A 266 -13.67 5.13 4.50
CA LYS A 266 -14.41 5.07 5.77
C LYS A 266 -13.85 6.17 6.67
N GLU A 267 -14.40 7.36 6.62
CA GLU A 267 -13.99 8.49 7.46
C GLU A 267 -14.37 8.22 8.93
N LYS A 268 -13.61 7.33 9.58
CA LYS A 268 -13.80 6.99 10.99
C LYS A 268 -13.27 8.12 11.86
N GLY A 269 -14.16 8.84 12.51
CA GLY A 269 -13.81 9.85 13.52
C GLY A 269 -13.95 11.31 13.06
N ALA A 270 -14.25 11.57 11.80
CA ALA A 270 -14.61 12.92 11.35
C ALA A 270 -16.02 13.24 11.83
N HIS A 271 -16.13 13.95 12.95
CA HIS A 271 -17.39 14.47 13.48
C HIS A 271 -17.28 16.00 13.64
N GLY A 272 -18.28 16.72 13.14
CA GLY A 272 -18.42 18.16 13.37
C GLY A 272 -17.89 19.04 12.26
N ILE A 273 -16.98 19.98 12.55
CA ILE A 273 -16.49 20.99 11.61
C ILE A 273 -15.81 20.37 10.38
N GLU A 274 -15.12 19.24 10.52
CA GLU A 274 -14.47 18.52 9.43
C GLU A 274 -15.45 18.00 8.37
N GLU A 275 -16.69 17.69 8.77
CA GLU A 275 -17.74 17.31 7.82
C GLU A 275 -18.34 18.50 7.07
N ARG A 276 -18.17 19.73 7.58
CA ARG A 276 -18.71 20.95 7.00
C ARG A 276 -17.67 21.82 6.34
N GLY A 277 -16.38 21.58 6.59
CA GLY A 277 -15.31 22.50 6.27
C GLY A 277 -14.79 22.41 4.85
N CYS A 278 -14.49 23.55 4.24
CA CYS A 278 -13.51 23.61 3.18
C CYS A 278 -12.13 23.62 3.84
N LEU A 279 -11.48 22.48 3.87
CA LEU A 279 -10.21 22.29 4.56
C LEU A 279 -8.99 22.73 3.72
N LEU A 280 -9.20 23.42 2.59
CA LEU A 280 -8.12 23.89 1.72
C LEU A 280 -7.14 24.84 2.43
N TYR A 281 -7.58 25.53 3.48
CA TYR A 281 -6.72 26.42 4.26
C TYR A 281 -6.10 25.77 5.49
N THR A 282 -6.63 24.65 5.95
CA THR A 282 -6.26 24.00 7.22
C THR A 282 -5.84 22.56 7.05
N SER A 283 -6.13 21.91 5.92
CA SER A 283 -5.61 20.60 5.64
C SER A 283 -4.18 20.68 5.17
N PRO A 284 -3.24 20.05 5.87
CA PRO A 284 -1.91 19.86 5.33
C PRO A 284 -2.01 19.08 4.01
N SER A 285 -1.18 19.43 3.04
CA SER A 285 -1.07 18.66 1.81
C SER A 285 -0.74 17.22 2.16
N PRO A 286 -1.23 16.20 1.40
CA PRO A 286 -0.80 14.82 1.60
C PRO A 286 0.71 14.62 1.54
N ARG A 287 1.45 15.58 1.01
CA ARG A 287 2.92 15.62 1.02
C ARG A 287 3.49 16.09 2.35
N ASP A 288 2.74 16.84 3.14
CA ASP A 288 3.19 17.43 4.39
C ASP A 288 3.00 16.52 5.59
N THR A 289 2.17 15.49 5.47
CA THR A 289 1.80 14.55 6.54
C THR A 289 2.48 13.19 6.46
N ARG A 290 3.45 13.01 5.55
CA ARG A 290 4.10 11.72 5.36
C ARG A 290 5.58 11.73 5.69
#